data_229ad347358e19b46f7890a73866d684
#
_entry.id   229ad347358e19b46f7890a73866d684
#
_cell.length_a   1.000
_cell.length_b   1.000
_cell.length_c   1.000
_cell.angle_alpha   90.00
_cell.angle_beta   90.00
_cell.angle_gamma   90.00
#
_symmetry.space_group_name_H-M   'P 1'
#
loop_
_entity.id
_entity.type
_entity.pdbx_description
1 polymer ?
#
loop_
_entity_poly.entity_id
_entity_poly.type
_entity_poly.pdbx_seq_one_letter_code
_entity_poly.pdbx_strand_id
1 'polypeptide(L)'
;MDFAWHAQANLTIKSGNLCVEEHEHVFIRGASGSGKSTLLNIIGGIVTPQRGQVEIVGHDFCQLQALQRDRVRADHIGFIFQQFNLIPYLSILENVTLPCRFSKLRRDNAIERSGSVIEEAMYLLNRLYTKGQFSFQRTTSELSVGQQQRVAAARALIGQPQLIIADEPTSSLDYDAREAFMDLLFDELKHSGSTLLYVSHDPTHQHLFNRVADMSVINQQAEVAL
;
A
#
# COMPACT_ATOMS: atom_id res chain seq x y z
N MET A 1 15.36 -10.61 9.62
CA MET A 1 15.76 -9.21 9.85
C MET A 1 15.41 -8.78 11.26
N ASP A 2 16.18 -7.84 11.84
CA ASP A 2 15.96 -7.35 13.19
C ASP A 2 15.76 -5.83 13.15
N PHE A 3 14.71 -5.34 13.81
CA PHE A 3 14.41 -3.93 13.88
C PHE A 3 13.92 -3.51 15.27
N ALA A 4 14.43 -2.38 15.77
CA ALA A 4 13.93 -1.68 16.94
C ALA A 4 13.85 -0.17 16.67
N TRP A 5 12.88 0.51 17.27
CA TRP A 5 12.71 1.97 17.09
C TRP A 5 13.82 2.79 17.76
N HIS A 6 14.43 2.24 18.83
CA HIS A 6 15.54 2.84 19.56
C HIS A 6 16.61 1.80 19.82
N ALA A 7 17.88 2.19 19.78
CA ALA A 7 19.03 1.28 19.92
C ALA A 7 19.06 0.45 21.23
N GLN A 8 18.38 0.92 22.28
CA GLN A 8 18.27 0.25 23.59
C GLN A 8 16.91 -0.39 23.84
N ALA A 9 15.98 -0.32 22.87
CA ALA A 9 14.66 -0.92 23.00
C ALA A 9 14.69 -2.40 22.61
N ASN A 10 13.73 -3.17 23.12
CA ASN A 10 13.46 -4.52 22.61
C ASN A 10 13.15 -4.49 21.11
N LEU A 11 13.57 -5.52 20.39
CA LEU A 11 13.29 -5.65 18.96
C LEU A 11 11.77 -5.60 18.74
N THR A 12 11.32 -4.69 17.88
CA THR A 12 9.91 -4.61 17.45
C THR A 12 9.62 -5.68 16.40
N ILE A 13 10.59 -5.94 15.52
CA ILE A 13 10.54 -7.01 14.54
C ILE A 13 11.79 -7.88 14.69
N LYS A 14 11.57 -9.17 14.84
CA LYS A 14 12.57 -10.22 14.68
C LYS A 14 12.03 -11.19 13.66
N SER A 15 12.21 -10.87 12.40
CA SER A 15 11.60 -11.65 11.30
C SER A 15 12.52 -12.78 10.84
N GLY A 16 11.90 -13.93 10.60
CA GLY A 16 12.48 -15.01 9.82
C GLY A 16 12.57 -14.65 8.34
N ASN A 17 11.91 -15.43 7.48
CA ASN A 17 11.88 -15.20 6.04
C ASN A 17 10.45 -14.91 5.59
N LEU A 18 10.24 -13.82 4.87
CA LEU A 18 9.00 -13.51 4.13
C LEU A 18 9.39 -13.29 2.67
N CYS A 19 9.02 -14.25 1.82
CA CYS A 19 9.12 -14.13 0.37
C CYS A 19 7.73 -13.94 -0.20
N VAL A 20 7.58 -13.05 -1.17
CA VAL A 20 6.34 -12.78 -1.90
C VAL A 20 6.68 -12.79 -3.39
N GLU A 21 5.95 -13.60 -4.15
CA GLU A 21 6.14 -13.74 -5.57
C GLU A 21 5.49 -12.60 -6.35
N GLU A 22 5.92 -12.38 -7.59
CA GLU A 22 5.25 -11.43 -8.49
C GLU A 22 3.79 -11.83 -8.69
N HIS A 23 2.91 -10.84 -8.71
CA HIS A 23 1.45 -10.99 -8.86
C HIS A 23 0.77 -11.76 -7.71
N GLU A 24 1.50 -12.10 -6.65
CA GLU A 24 0.91 -12.72 -5.48
C GLU A 24 0.18 -11.68 -4.62
N HIS A 25 -1.01 -12.05 -4.16
CA HIS A 25 -1.77 -11.26 -3.19
C HIS A 25 -1.68 -11.94 -1.82
N VAL A 26 -1.00 -11.30 -0.88
CA VAL A 26 -0.75 -11.84 0.46
C VAL A 26 -1.53 -11.05 1.50
N PHE A 27 -2.33 -11.78 2.28
CA PHE A 27 -3.01 -11.25 3.46
C PHE A 27 -2.12 -11.46 4.69
N ILE A 28 -1.71 -10.39 5.34
CA ILE A 28 -0.94 -10.43 6.59
C ILE A 28 -1.89 -10.15 7.76
N ARG A 29 -2.19 -11.17 8.55
CA ARG A 29 -3.02 -11.01 9.75
C ARG A 29 -2.17 -10.88 11.00
N GLY A 30 -2.71 -10.17 12.00
CA GLY A 30 -2.08 -10.08 13.32
C GLY A 30 -2.85 -9.15 14.25
N ALA A 31 -2.72 -9.37 15.55
CA ALA A 31 -3.32 -8.53 16.57
C ALA A 31 -2.80 -7.08 16.50
N SER A 32 -3.52 -6.15 17.13
CA SER A 32 -3.01 -4.78 17.31
C SER A 32 -1.69 -4.83 18.09
N GLY A 33 -0.71 -4.03 17.68
CA GLY A 33 0.62 -4.01 18.32
C GLY A 33 1.56 -5.14 17.92
N SER A 34 1.18 -6.08 17.04
CA SER A 34 2.06 -7.19 16.60
C SER A 34 3.21 -6.76 15.68
N GLY A 35 3.31 -5.49 15.32
CA GLY A 35 4.37 -4.95 14.47
C GLY A 35 4.01 -4.86 12.98
N LYS A 36 2.75 -5.02 12.58
CA LYS A 36 2.28 -4.96 11.17
C LYS A 36 2.73 -3.70 10.45
N SER A 37 2.38 -2.53 10.97
CA SER A 37 2.75 -1.25 10.34
C SER A 37 4.27 -1.02 10.35
N THR A 38 4.99 -1.53 11.35
CA THR A 38 6.46 -1.50 11.36
C THR A 38 7.03 -2.37 10.23
N LEU A 39 6.50 -3.57 10.03
CA LEU A 39 6.88 -4.45 8.92
C LEU A 39 6.63 -3.75 7.58
N LEU A 40 5.46 -3.15 7.38
CA LEU A 40 5.14 -2.41 6.15
C LEU A 40 6.06 -1.21 5.93
N ASN A 41 6.44 -0.50 6.98
CA ASN A 41 7.41 0.61 6.90
C ASN A 41 8.81 0.12 6.49
N ILE A 42 9.22 -1.06 6.94
CA ILE A 42 10.48 -1.69 6.53
C ILE A 42 10.40 -2.10 5.05
N ILE A 43 9.34 -2.82 4.65
CA ILE A 43 9.12 -3.24 3.25
C ILE A 43 9.03 -2.02 2.35
N GLY A 44 8.34 -0.97 2.77
CA GLY A 44 8.24 0.29 2.04
C GLY A 44 9.53 1.12 2.01
N GLY A 45 10.61 0.68 2.69
CA GLY A 45 11.88 1.41 2.74
C GLY A 45 11.81 2.76 3.47
N ILE A 46 10.77 2.97 4.30
CA ILE A 46 10.63 4.17 5.15
C ILE A 46 11.62 4.10 6.30
N VAL A 47 11.79 2.91 6.87
CA VAL A 47 12.81 2.60 7.87
C VAL A 47 13.67 1.43 7.41
N THR A 48 14.91 1.38 7.85
CA THR A 48 15.86 0.31 7.54
C THR A 48 16.10 -0.56 8.79
N PRO A 49 16.09 -1.90 8.67
CA PRO A 49 16.39 -2.78 9.79
C PRO A 49 17.87 -2.65 10.19
N GLN A 50 18.17 -2.91 11.47
CA GLN A 50 19.53 -2.91 11.97
C GLN A 50 20.32 -4.13 11.49
N ARG A 51 19.64 -5.26 11.21
CA ARG A 51 20.25 -6.50 10.69
C ARG A 51 19.31 -7.18 9.71
N GLY A 52 19.90 -7.92 8.78
CA GLY A 52 19.19 -8.68 7.75
C GLY A 52 19.11 -7.93 6.44
N GLN A 53 18.33 -8.47 5.51
CA GLN A 53 18.19 -7.98 4.15
C GLN A 53 16.71 -7.72 3.83
N VAL A 54 16.45 -6.71 3.05
CA VAL A 54 15.13 -6.38 2.51
C VAL A 54 15.28 -6.13 1.02
N GLU A 55 14.84 -7.08 0.23
CA GLU A 55 14.85 -6.99 -1.22
C GLU A 55 13.44 -6.71 -1.74
N ILE A 56 13.29 -5.65 -2.51
CA ILE A 56 12.02 -5.23 -3.10
C ILE A 56 12.26 -4.96 -4.58
N VAL A 57 11.55 -5.68 -5.45
CA VAL A 57 11.65 -5.54 -6.91
C VAL A 57 13.12 -5.60 -7.37
N GLY A 58 13.89 -6.58 -6.85
CA GLY A 58 15.30 -6.78 -7.18
C GLY A 58 16.27 -5.76 -6.57
N HIS A 59 15.81 -4.88 -5.68
CA HIS A 59 16.64 -3.87 -5.01
C HIS A 59 16.82 -4.20 -3.53
N ASP A 60 18.07 -4.35 -3.06
CA ASP A 60 18.38 -4.49 -1.64
C ASP A 60 18.34 -3.12 -0.94
N PHE A 61 17.23 -2.85 -0.24
CA PHE A 61 17.00 -1.58 0.44
C PHE A 61 18.01 -1.28 1.56
N CYS A 62 18.67 -2.32 2.10
CA CYS A 62 19.68 -2.15 3.14
C CYS A 62 20.99 -1.58 2.58
N GLN A 63 21.25 -1.79 1.27
CA GLN A 63 22.46 -1.29 0.59
C GLN A 63 22.25 0.07 -0.08
N LEU A 64 20.99 0.48 -0.30
CA LEU A 64 20.68 1.73 -0.96
C LEU A 64 20.84 2.94 -0.03
N GLN A 65 21.32 4.06 -0.56
CA GLN A 65 21.24 5.36 0.10
C GLN A 65 19.79 5.84 0.17
N ALA A 66 19.48 6.76 1.10
CA ALA A 66 18.13 7.24 1.33
C ALA A 66 17.42 7.73 0.04
N LEU A 67 18.12 8.56 -0.76
CA LEU A 67 17.57 9.07 -2.03
C LEU A 67 17.28 7.97 -3.06
N GLN A 68 18.12 6.92 -3.08
CA GLN A 68 17.91 5.78 -3.97
C GLN A 68 16.69 4.95 -3.53
N ARG A 69 16.52 4.70 -2.21
CA ARG A 69 15.33 4.05 -1.66
C ARG A 69 14.06 4.84 -1.96
N ASP A 70 14.12 6.17 -1.80
CA ASP A 70 12.99 7.05 -2.13
C ASP A 70 12.58 6.93 -3.59
N ARG A 71 13.56 6.80 -4.49
CA ARG A 71 13.32 6.63 -5.92
C ARG A 71 12.69 5.27 -6.24
N VAL A 72 13.25 4.18 -5.72
CA VAL A 72 12.67 2.82 -5.89
C VAL A 72 11.25 2.77 -5.33
N ARG A 73 11.02 3.36 -4.14
CA ARG A 73 9.68 3.46 -3.55
C ARG A 73 8.72 4.24 -4.46
N ALA A 74 9.14 5.40 -4.96
CA ALA A 74 8.30 6.21 -5.83
C ALA A 74 7.96 5.50 -7.14
N ASP A 75 8.91 4.75 -7.70
CA ASP A 75 8.77 4.08 -8.99
C ASP A 75 7.91 2.80 -8.87
N HIS A 76 8.10 2.01 -7.82
CA HIS A 76 7.61 0.63 -7.77
C HIS A 76 6.55 0.35 -6.69
N ILE A 77 6.33 1.25 -5.71
CA ILE A 77 5.44 0.97 -4.59
C ILE A 77 4.27 1.96 -4.54
N GLY A 78 3.06 1.43 -4.46
CA GLY A 78 1.86 2.17 -4.13
C GLY A 78 1.42 1.91 -2.69
N PHE A 79 1.08 2.96 -1.93
CA PHE A 79 0.63 2.84 -0.54
C PHE A 79 -0.84 3.22 -0.38
N ILE A 80 -1.61 2.37 0.28
CA ILE A 80 -2.94 2.67 0.82
C ILE A 80 -2.81 2.63 2.35
N PHE A 81 -2.83 3.80 2.97
CA PHE A 81 -2.69 3.95 4.42
C PHE A 81 -4.04 3.87 5.12
N GLN A 82 -4.06 3.44 6.37
CA GLN A 82 -5.25 3.41 7.23
C GLN A 82 -5.93 4.77 7.34
N GLN A 83 -5.17 5.87 7.43
CA GLN A 83 -5.68 7.25 7.49
C GLN A 83 -5.66 7.96 6.12
N PHE A 84 -5.60 7.20 5.03
CA PHE A 84 -5.57 7.65 3.62
C PHE A 84 -4.41 8.59 3.25
N ASN A 85 -3.93 9.42 4.15
CA ASN A 85 -2.84 10.40 3.96
C ASN A 85 -3.01 11.25 2.68
N LEU A 86 -4.24 11.67 2.40
CA LEU A 86 -4.53 12.61 1.33
C LEU A 86 -4.08 14.00 1.73
N ILE A 87 -3.60 14.76 0.75
CA ILE A 87 -3.19 16.15 0.97
C ILE A 87 -4.45 17.02 0.91
N PRO A 88 -4.87 17.63 2.01
CA PRO A 88 -6.22 18.22 2.13
C PRO A 88 -6.46 19.44 1.26
N TYR A 89 -5.41 20.18 0.92
CA TYR A 89 -5.48 21.38 0.07
C TYR A 89 -5.30 21.09 -1.43
N LEU A 90 -5.00 19.86 -1.80
CA LEU A 90 -4.99 19.42 -3.19
C LEU A 90 -6.37 18.93 -3.61
N SER A 91 -6.71 19.14 -4.87
CA SER A 91 -7.88 18.53 -5.48
C SER A 91 -7.77 17.00 -5.51
N ILE A 92 -8.88 16.34 -5.76
CA ILE A 92 -8.93 14.88 -5.95
C ILE A 92 -7.94 14.46 -7.04
N LEU A 93 -8.00 15.14 -8.19
CA LEU A 93 -7.17 14.82 -9.35
C LEU A 93 -5.68 15.04 -9.04
N GLU A 94 -5.32 16.12 -8.35
CA GLU A 94 -3.94 16.38 -7.94
C GLU A 94 -3.41 15.34 -6.95
N ASN A 95 -4.24 14.90 -6.00
CA ASN A 95 -3.85 13.81 -5.08
C ASN A 95 -3.55 12.51 -5.85
N VAL A 96 -4.43 12.13 -6.80
CA VAL A 96 -4.25 10.89 -7.58
C VAL A 96 -3.02 10.99 -8.48
N THR A 97 -2.80 12.12 -9.16
CA THR A 97 -1.68 12.28 -10.10
C THR A 97 -0.33 12.54 -9.42
N LEU A 98 -0.31 12.76 -8.10
CA LEU A 98 0.88 13.14 -7.35
C LEU A 98 2.06 12.17 -7.54
N PRO A 99 1.91 10.82 -7.51
CA PRO A 99 3.01 9.89 -7.72
C PRO A 99 3.72 10.08 -9.07
N CYS A 100 2.99 10.43 -10.12
CA CYS A 100 3.54 10.68 -11.46
C CYS A 100 4.40 11.95 -11.54
N ARG A 101 4.38 12.83 -10.53
CA ARG A 101 5.29 13.97 -10.43
C ARG A 101 6.67 13.56 -9.90
N PHE A 102 6.74 12.51 -9.09
CA PHE A 102 7.98 12.02 -8.47
C PHE A 102 8.59 10.84 -9.21
N SER A 103 7.79 10.09 -9.97
CA SER A 103 8.22 8.92 -10.74
C SER A 103 8.01 9.15 -12.23
N LYS A 104 9.11 9.13 -12.99
CA LYS A 104 9.05 9.14 -14.45
C LYS A 104 8.43 7.83 -14.96
N LEU A 105 8.80 6.70 -14.34
CA LEU A 105 8.28 5.38 -14.72
C LEU A 105 6.75 5.33 -14.61
N ARG A 106 6.19 5.71 -13.45
CA ARG A 106 4.73 5.72 -13.26
C ARG A 106 4.01 6.69 -14.18
N ARG A 107 4.64 7.84 -14.47
CA ARG A 107 4.09 8.78 -15.43
C ARG A 107 4.03 8.20 -16.83
N ASP A 108 5.13 7.57 -17.28
CA ASP A 108 5.22 7.00 -18.62
C ASP A 108 4.22 5.84 -18.76
N ASN A 109 4.10 4.95 -17.77
CA ASN A 109 3.10 3.88 -17.72
C ASN A 109 1.67 4.43 -17.79
N ALA A 110 1.36 5.49 -17.04
CA ALA A 110 0.03 6.12 -17.07
C ALA A 110 -0.31 6.70 -18.45
N ILE A 111 0.66 7.31 -19.11
CA ILE A 111 0.50 7.84 -20.48
C ILE A 111 0.33 6.69 -21.47
N GLU A 112 1.12 5.63 -21.37
CA GLU A 112 1.02 4.46 -22.25
C GLU A 112 -0.35 3.79 -22.13
N ARG A 113 -0.88 3.66 -20.91
CA ARG A 113 -2.17 3.00 -20.64
C ARG A 113 -3.37 3.82 -21.11
N SER A 114 -3.37 5.12 -20.89
CA SER A 114 -4.58 5.96 -21.04
C SER A 114 -4.39 7.22 -21.88
N GLY A 115 -3.24 7.42 -22.50
CA GLY A 115 -2.95 8.61 -23.31
C GLY A 115 -2.39 9.79 -22.52
N SER A 116 -2.83 10.00 -21.28
CA SER A 116 -2.29 11.02 -20.38
C SER A 116 -2.43 10.62 -18.91
N VAL A 117 -1.63 11.25 -18.03
CA VAL A 117 -1.73 11.06 -16.57
C VAL A 117 -3.12 11.44 -16.05
N ILE A 118 -3.75 12.47 -16.64
CA ILE A 118 -5.08 12.94 -16.24
C ILE A 118 -6.14 11.93 -16.64
N GLU A 119 -6.09 11.40 -17.84
CA GLU A 119 -7.02 10.38 -18.32
C GLU A 119 -6.89 9.08 -17.53
N GLU A 120 -5.68 8.68 -17.18
CA GLU A 120 -5.44 7.54 -16.29
C GLU A 120 -6.03 7.76 -14.89
N ALA A 121 -5.83 8.94 -14.31
CA ALA A 121 -6.42 9.29 -13.02
C ALA A 121 -7.96 9.29 -13.07
N MET A 122 -8.55 9.82 -14.14
CA MET A 122 -9.99 9.82 -14.34
C MET A 122 -10.53 8.40 -14.57
N TYR A 123 -9.82 7.55 -15.32
CA TYR A 123 -10.15 6.15 -15.50
C TYR A 123 -10.21 5.42 -14.15
N LEU A 124 -9.17 5.52 -13.32
CA LEU A 124 -9.13 4.90 -12.01
C LEU A 124 -10.22 5.43 -11.07
N LEU A 125 -10.43 6.74 -11.04
CA LEU A 125 -11.48 7.35 -10.24
C LEU A 125 -12.87 6.87 -10.69
N ASN A 126 -13.17 6.84 -11.97
CA ASN A 126 -14.45 6.39 -12.49
C ASN A 126 -14.71 4.91 -12.17
N ARG A 127 -13.70 4.06 -12.22
CA ARG A 127 -13.82 2.65 -11.82
C ARG A 127 -14.07 2.49 -10.31
N LEU A 128 -13.37 3.25 -9.49
CA LEU A 128 -13.49 3.20 -8.04
C LEU A 128 -14.72 3.95 -7.50
N TYR A 129 -15.39 4.78 -8.34
CA TYR A 129 -16.61 5.50 -7.99
C TYR A 129 -17.79 4.97 -8.80
N THR A 130 -18.60 4.10 -8.21
CA THR A 130 -19.71 3.43 -8.89
C THR A 130 -20.99 4.26 -9.01
N LYS A 131 -21.12 5.41 -8.36
CA LYS A 131 -22.34 6.26 -8.41
C LYS A 131 -22.03 7.74 -8.24
N GLY A 132 -22.47 8.55 -9.21
CA GLY A 132 -22.59 10.00 -9.12
C GLY A 132 -21.58 10.77 -9.95
N GLN A 133 -22.00 11.94 -10.47
CA GLN A 133 -21.10 12.90 -11.12
C GLN A 133 -20.20 13.50 -10.03
N PHE A 134 -18.92 13.23 -10.12
CA PHE A 134 -17.92 13.76 -9.22
C PHE A 134 -17.18 14.91 -9.89
N SER A 135 -17.14 16.07 -9.24
CA SER A 135 -16.23 17.11 -9.66
C SER A 135 -14.82 16.79 -9.12
N PHE A 136 -13.94 16.30 -9.98
CA PHE A 136 -12.55 15.96 -9.64
C PHE A 136 -11.71 17.17 -9.20
N GLN A 137 -12.26 18.39 -9.34
CA GLN A 137 -11.66 19.65 -8.89
C GLN A 137 -11.91 19.95 -7.40
N ARG A 138 -12.81 19.22 -6.74
CA ARG A 138 -13.06 19.41 -5.30
C ARG A 138 -11.84 19.02 -4.48
N THR A 139 -11.69 19.67 -3.33
CA THR A 139 -10.64 19.32 -2.36
C THR A 139 -11.01 18.02 -1.62
N THR A 140 -9.98 17.31 -1.15
CA THR A 140 -10.20 16.02 -0.47
C THR A 140 -10.83 16.19 0.92
N SER A 141 -10.78 17.38 1.51
CA SER A 141 -11.43 17.70 2.80
C SER A 141 -12.97 17.64 2.76
N GLU A 142 -13.56 17.74 1.58
CA GLU A 142 -15.02 17.71 1.39
C GLU A 142 -15.57 16.29 1.16
N LEU A 143 -14.70 15.28 1.17
CA LEU A 143 -15.05 13.91 0.84
C LEU A 143 -15.51 13.11 2.06
N SER A 144 -16.48 12.21 1.86
CA SER A 144 -16.78 11.17 2.84
C SER A 144 -15.59 10.22 3.01
N VAL A 145 -15.56 9.49 4.13
CA VAL A 145 -14.51 8.51 4.44
C VAL A 145 -14.31 7.50 3.29
N GLY A 146 -15.41 6.92 2.79
CA GLY A 146 -15.32 5.97 1.67
C GLY A 146 -14.86 6.62 0.34
N GLN A 147 -15.14 7.89 0.14
CA GLN A 147 -14.63 8.65 -1.01
C GLN A 147 -13.13 8.90 -0.87
N GLN A 148 -12.66 9.33 0.30
CA GLN A 148 -11.24 9.52 0.57
C GLN A 148 -10.44 8.23 0.35
N GLN A 149 -10.97 7.11 0.80
CA GLN A 149 -10.34 5.80 0.60
C GLN A 149 -10.17 5.46 -0.89
N ARG A 150 -11.20 5.70 -1.70
CA ARG A 150 -11.14 5.44 -3.15
C ARG A 150 -10.13 6.35 -3.85
N VAL A 151 -10.04 7.60 -3.45
CA VAL A 151 -8.97 8.52 -3.92
C VAL A 151 -7.59 8.01 -3.52
N ALA A 152 -7.42 7.53 -2.29
CA ALA A 152 -6.16 6.96 -1.82
C ALA A 152 -5.77 5.68 -2.60
N ALA A 153 -6.75 4.82 -2.93
CA ALA A 153 -6.52 3.65 -3.77
C ALA A 153 -6.13 4.04 -5.20
N ALA A 154 -6.86 4.98 -5.83
CA ALA A 154 -6.51 5.49 -7.15
C ALA A 154 -5.08 6.08 -7.18
N ARG A 155 -4.70 6.85 -6.15
CA ARG A 155 -3.34 7.38 -6.00
C ARG A 155 -2.30 6.26 -5.87
N ALA A 156 -2.61 5.19 -5.15
CA ALA A 156 -1.70 4.06 -5.01
C ALA A 156 -1.50 3.32 -6.34
N LEU A 157 -2.58 3.14 -7.10
CA LEU A 157 -2.62 2.33 -8.32
C LEU A 157 -2.12 3.05 -9.59
N ILE A 158 -2.19 4.39 -9.64
CA ILE A 158 -1.82 5.15 -10.85
C ILE A 158 -0.42 4.82 -11.35
N GLY A 159 -0.26 4.60 -12.64
CA GLY A 159 1.01 4.24 -13.27
C GLY A 159 1.48 2.82 -12.93
N GLN A 160 0.59 1.96 -12.47
CA GLN A 160 0.77 0.51 -12.32
C GLN A 160 2.05 0.12 -11.56
N PRO A 161 2.21 0.51 -10.27
CA PRO A 161 3.35 0.08 -9.48
C PRO A 161 3.35 -1.44 -9.31
N GLN A 162 4.53 -2.04 -9.22
CA GLN A 162 4.68 -3.50 -9.10
C GLN A 162 4.18 -4.05 -7.75
N LEU A 163 4.26 -3.23 -6.69
CA LEU A 163 3.84 -3.61 -5.34
C LEU A 163 2.84 -2.59 -4.78
N ILE A 164 1.69 -3.08 -4.33
CA ILE A 164 0.75 -2.32 -3.52
C ILE A 164 0.87 -2.77 -2.07
N ILE A 165 1.05 -1.81 -1.16
CA ILE A 165 1.04 -2.04 0.28
C ILE A 165 -0.21 -1.38 0.86
N ALA A 166 -1.08 -2.15 1.51
CA ALA A 166 -2.32 -1.68 2.09
C ALA A 166 -2.35 -1.97 3.60
N ASP A 167 -2.32 -0.92 4.42
CA ASP A 167 -2.36 -1.00 5.88
C ASP A 167 -3.78 -0.72 6.38
N GLU A 168 -4.51 -1.76 6.76
CA GLU A 168 -5.89 -1.73 7.26
C GLU A 168 -6.83 -0.81 6.44
N PRO A 169 -6.83 -0.89 5.10
CA PRO A 169 -7.44 0.13 4.25
C PRO A 169 -8.97 0.19 4.39
N THR A 170 -9.62 -0.84 4.94
CA THR A 170 -11.08 -0.92 5.06
C THR A 170 -11.57 -0.76 6.49
N SER A 171 -10.70 -0.44 7.45
CA SER A 171 -11.04 -0.40 8.88
C SER A 171 -12.10 0.65 9.25
N SER A 172 -12.26 1.71 8.46
CA SER A 172 -13.20 2.81 8.69
C SER A 172 -14.46 2.72 7.82
N LEU A 173 -14.67 1.62 7.09
CA LEU A 173 -15.84 1.41 6.23
C LEU A 173 -16.89 0.52 6.91
N ASP A 174 -18.16 0.80 6.59
CA ASP A 174 -19.25 -0.16 6.81
C ASP A 174 -19.10 -1.40 5.88
N TYR A 175 -19.92 -2.41 6.14
CA TYR A 175 -19.84 -3.69 5.44
C TYR A 175 -19.97 -3.53 3.91
N ASP A 176 -21.03 -2.85 3.45
CA ASP A 176 -21.32 -2.72 2.01
C ASP A 176 -20.23 -1.93 1.27
N ALA A 177 -19.74 -0.85 1.89
CA ALA A 177 -18.66 -0.06 1.30
C ALA A 177 -17.33 -0.83 1.26
N ARG A 178 -17.10 -1.71 2.24
CA ARG A 178 -15.92 -2.58 2.30
C ARG A 178 -15.95 -3.62 1.18
N GLU A 179 -17.06 -4.36 1.01
CA GLU A 179 -17.22 -5.33 -0.08
C GLU A 179 -16.98 -4.66 -1.44
N ALA A 180 -17.69 -3.55 -1.69
CA ALA A 180 -17.55 -2.82 -2.94
C ALA A 180 -16.11 -2.31 -3.19
N PHE A 181 -15.40 -1.91 -2.13
CA PHE A 181 -14.00 -1.50 -2.26
C PHE A 181 -13.08 -2.67 -2.59
N MET A 182 -13.26 -3.82 -1.92
CA MET A 182 -12.44 -5.01 -2.15
C MET A 182 -12.61 -5.52 -3.58
N ASP A 183 -13.85 -5.63 -4.06
CA ASP A 183 -14.15 -6.04 -5.43
C ASP A 183 -13.43 -5.15 -6.46
N LEU A 184 -13.53 -3.83 -6.28
CA LEU A 184 -12.92 -2.85 -7.18
C LEU A 184 -11.38 -2.89 -7.12
N LEU A 185 -10.82 -3.05 -5.92
CA LEU A 185 -9.37 -3.16 -5.74
C LEU A 185 -8.83 -4.41 -6.45
N PHE A 186 -9.45 -5.57 -6.20
CA PHE A 186 -9.02 -6.82 -6.82
C PHE A 186 -9.21 -6.84 -8.34
N ASP A 187 -10.28 -6.22 -8.84
CA ASP A 187 -10.50 -6.08 -10.27
C ASP A 187 -9.39 -5.23 -10.93
N GLU A 188 -9.00 -4.12 -10.30
CA GLU A 188 -7.91 -3.28 -10.81
C GLU A 188 -6.54 -3.96 -10.68
N LEU A 189 -6.29 -4.71 -9.61
CA LEU A 189 -5.05 -5.49 -9.45
C LEU A 189 -4.87 -6.56 -10.52
N LYS A 190 -5.96 -7.22 -10.94
CA LYS A 190 -5.94 -8.17 -12.06
C LYS A 190 -5.54 -7.50 -13.39
N HIS A 191 -5.96 -6.24 -13.60
CA HIS A 191 -5.62 -5.50 -14.81
C HIS A 191 -4.19 -4.95 -14.79
N SER A 192 -3.70 -4.52 -13.62
CA SER A 192 -2.36 -3.95 -13.48
C SER A 192 -1.28 -5.01 -13.32
N GLY A 193 -1.64 -6.23 -12.89
CA GLY A 193 -0.68 -7.27 -12.53
C GLY A 193 0.15 -6.94 -11.27
N SER A 194 -0.29 -5.99 -10.46
CA SER A 194 0.45 -5.60 -9.25
C SER A 194 0.38 -6.68 -8.17
N THR A 195 1.47 -6.89 -7.47
CA THR A 195 1.53 -7.68 -6.22
C THR A 195 0.84 -6.90 -5.10
N LEU A 196 0.12 -7.57 -4.21
CA LEU A 196 -0.55 -6.94 -3.07
C LEU A 196 -0.06 -7.50 -1.73
N LEU A 197 0.40 -6.63 -0.85
CA LEU A 197 0.54 -6.89 0.58
C LEU A 197 -0.57 -6.17 1.33
N TYR A 198 -1.52 -6.91 1.85
CA TYR A 198 -2.68 -6.39 2.56
C TYR A 198 -2.61 -6.77 4.03
N VAL A 199 -2.59 -5.78 4.89
CA VAL A 199 -2.55 -5.99 6.34
C VAL A 199 -3.91 -5.70 6.94
N SER A 200 -4.45 -6.64 7.72
CA SER A 200 -5.67 -6.44 8.49
C SER A 200 -5.71 -7.35 9.71
N HIS A 201 -6.47 -6.94 10.71
CA HIS A 201 -6.87 -7.78 11.84
C HIS A 201 -8.23 -8.48 11.60
N ASP A 202 -9.01 -8.01 10.61
CA ASP A 202 -10.32 -8.56 10.23
C ASP A 202 -10.13 -9.65 9.16
N PRO A 203 -10.44 -10.93 9.44
CA PRO A 203 -10.20 -12.04 8.52
C PRO A 203 -11.27 -12.17 7.42
N THR A 204 -12.29 -11.32 7.38
CA THR A 204 -13.47 -11.49 6.51
C THR A 204 -13.09 -11.74 5.05
N HIS A 205 -12.11 -10.99 4.52
CA HIS A 205 -11.70 -11.06 3.11
C HIS A 205 -10.48 -11.93 2.83
N GLN A 206 -9.95 -12.66 3.82
CA GLN A 206 -8.73 -13.47 3.63
C GLN A 206 -8.86 -14.51 2.50
N HIS A 207 -10.07 -14.94 2.18
CA HIS A 207 -10.36 -15.91 1.12
C HIS A 207 -10.11 -15.39 -0.31
N LEU A 208 -9.98 -14.06 -0.48
CA LEU A 208 -9.68 -13.41 -1.77
C LEU A 208 -8.18 -13.46 -2.11
N PHE A 209 -7.34 -13.82 -1.16
CA PHE A 209 -5.87 -13.76 -1.30
C PHE A 209 -5.29 -15.12 -1.65
N ASN A 210 -4.16 -15.11 -2.35
CA ASN A 210 -3.42 -16.32 -2.69
C ASN A 210 -2.85 -17.01 -1.45
N ARG A 211 -2.45 -16.21 -0.45
CA ARG A 211 -1.83 -16.69 0.79
C ARG A 211 -2.20 -15.81 1.98
N VAL A 212 -2.37 -16.47 3.12
CA VAL A 212 -2.51 -15.82 4.42
C VAL A 212 -1.21 -16.04 5.21
N ALA A 213 -0.57 -14.98 5.63
CA ALA A 213 0.60 -14.98 6.49
C ALA A 213 0.25 -14.47 7.88
N ASP A 214 0.67 -15.16 8.92
CA ASP A 214 0.43 -14.72 10.30
C ASP A 214 1.62 -13.92 10.82
N MET A 215 1.33 -12.77 11.41
CA MET A 215 2.37 -11.90 11.95
C MET A 215 3.16 -12.59 13.08
N SER A 216 2.55 -13.53 13.81
CA SER A 216 3.25 -14.31 14.84
C SER A 216 4.31 -15.24 14.26
N VAL A 217 4.11 -15.70 13.02
CA VAL A 217 5.09 -16.53 12.30
C VAL A 217 6.16 -15.66 11.65
N ILE A 218 5.76 -14.51 11.09
CA ILE A 218 6.69 -13.55 10.48
C ILE A 218 7.58 -12.92 11.55
N ASN A 219 6.99 -12.47 12.66
CA ASN A 219 7.69 -11.80 13.74
C ASN A 219 7.94 -12.79 14.89
N GLN A 220 9.09 -13.47 14.85
CA GLN A 220 9.54 -14.41 15.86
C GLN A 220 10.06 -13.68 17.10
N GLN A 221 9.31 -12.74 17.66
CA GLN A 221 9.64 -12.24 18.99
C GLN A 221 9.58 -13.43 19.96
N ALA A 222 10.67 -13.65 20.69
CA ALA A 222 10.68 -14.63 21.75
C ALA A 222 9.42 -14.41 22.62
N GLU A 223 8.69 -15.48 22.88
CA GLU A 223 7.68 -15.50 23.93
C GLU A 223 8.30 -14.83 25.15
N VAL A 224 7.75 -13.68 25.53
CA VAL A 224 8.09 -13.10 26.83
C VAL A 224 7.54 -14.12 27.83
N ALA A 225 8.41 -14.92 28.40
CA ALA A 225 8.06 -15.78 29.51
C ALA A 225 7.45 -14.88 30.60
N LEU A 226 6.16 -15.11 30.87
CA LEU A 226 5.43 -14.52 31.97
C LEU A 226 6.03 -14.98 33.29
#